data_226c592d37ee6c692c10d6a788ae2352
#
_entry.id   226c592d37ee6c692c10d6a788ae2352
#
_cell.length_a   1.000
_cell.length_b   1.000
_cell.length_c   1.000
_cell.angle_alpha   90.00
_cell.angle_beta   90.00
_cell.angle_gamma   90.00
#
_symmetry.space_group_name_H-M   'P 1'
#
loop_
_entity.id
_entity.type
_entity.pdbx_description
1 polymer ?
#
loop_
_entity_poly.entity_id
_entity_poly.type
_entity_poly.pdbx_seq_one_letter_code
_entity_poly.pdbx_strand_id
1 'polypeptide(L)'
;MQKIIDAHVHLSENRGDALIRFARLNGLRYTLDELLGTMRKYNIVRGLLLSPPLQGPAPLSNDKIIALCAKSGGMLVPAITVEPNAKEVKAAVRLAEDHKEEVKAFKVRLGYVKASAEGPVFNSVYDYAESEGLPVLFHTGDTASSNGDLVLSHPLTLDRLANKREELVMILCHFGSPWFEDVAELIYKHPNVYTDISGLITGGGYAEKFAEWLAKKICEAIYYAGGAEKVIFGTDYPVTTHAETFALVKRLEIDERDKEKILWRNAERVFGL
;
A
#
# COMPACT_ATOMS: atom_id res chain seq x y z
N MET A 1 -10.50 19.74 10.49
CA MET A 1 -9.99 18.35 10.57
C MET A 1 -8.63 18.29 9.89
N GLN A 2 -7.72 17.49 10.39
CA GLN A 2 -6.38 17.30 9.82
C GLN A 2 -6.47 16.65 8.43
N LYS A 3 -5.62 17.07 7.50
CA LYS A 3 -5.46 16.47 6.16
C LYS A 3 -4.98 15.01 6.30
N ILE A 4 -5.50 14.10 5.48
CA ILE A 4 -5.05 12.71 5.43
C ILE A 4 -4.82 12.33 3.96
N ILE A 5 -3.80 11.51 3.70
CA ILE A 5 -3.55 10.85 2.42
C ILE A 5 -3.54 9.35 2.67
N ASP A 6 -4.38 8.62 1.96
CA ASP A 6 -4.48 7.16 2.06
C ASP A 6 -3.66 6.49 0.93
N ALA A 7 -2.50 5.98 1.27
CA ALA A 7 -1.56 5.40 0.30
C ALA A 7 -1.95 4.00 -0.19
N HIS A 8 -3.11 3.46 0.22
CA HIS A 8 -3.46 2.08 -0.13
C HIS A 8 -4.97 1.85 -0.12
N VAL A 9 -5.61 2.04 -1.26
CA VAL A 9 -7.04 1.73 -1.42
C VAL A 9 -7.29 0.85 -2.63
N HIS A 10 -8.30 0.00 -2.57
CA HIS A 10 -8.75 -0.84 -3.67
C HIS A 10 -10.19 -0.53 -4.06
N LEU A 11 -10.48 -0.72 -5.33
CA LEU A 11 -11.84 -0.80 -5.88
C LEU A 11 -11.90 -1.95 -6.87
N SER A 12 -13.09 -2.47 -7.09
CA SER A 12 -13.35 -3.41 -8.15
C SER A 12 -14.79 -3.23 -8.67
N GLU A 13 -14.93 -3.30 -9.98
CA GLU A 13 -16.24 -3.40 -10.62
C GLU A 13 -16.73 -4.85 -10.71
N ASN A 14 -15.89 -5.80 -10.31
CA ASN A 14 -16.16 -7.22 -10.42
C ASN A 14 -16.76 -7.78 -9.13
N ARG A 15 -18.00 -8.28 -9.20
CA ARG A 15 -18.70 -8.91 -8.07
C ARG A 15 -18.04 -10.22 -7.57
N GLY A 16 -17.12 -10.80 -8.34
CA GLY A 16 -16.33 -11.97 -7.97
C GLY A 16 -14.98 -11.64 -7.32
N ASP A 17 -14.69 -10.37 -7.07
CA ASP A 17 -13.46 -9.94 -6.42
C ASP A 17 -13.35 -10.53 -5.00
N ALA A 18 -12.16 -11.02 -4.66
CA ALA A 18 -11.88 -11.60 -3.34
C ALA A 18 -12.09 -10.59 -2.20
N LEU A 19 -11.89 -9.28 -2.45
CA LEU A 19 -12.06 -8.24 -1.43
C LEU A 19 -13.53 -7.93 -1.13
N ILE A 20 -14.48 -8.37 -1.96
CA ILE A 20 -15.91 -8.14 -1.72
C ILE A 20 -16.40 -8.77 -0.40
N ARG A 21 -15.74 -9.85 0.05
CA ARG A 21 -16.03 -10.45 1.34
C ARG A 21 -15.74 -9.50 2.50
N PHE A 22 -14.62 -8.78 2.43
CA PHE A 22 -14.24 -7.78 3.45
C PHE A 22 -15.19 -6.57 3.39
N ALA A 23 -15.53 -6.10 2.18
CA ALA A 23 -16.53 -5.06 2.03
C ALA A 23 -17.85 -5.42 2.72
N ARG A 24 -18.34 -6.66 2.52
CA ARG A 24 -19.57 -7.14 3.17
C ARG A 24 -19.44 -7.23 4.69
N LEU A 25 -18.30 -7.73 5.20
CA LEU A 25 -18.03 -7.80 6.64
C LEU A 25 -18.04 -6.42 7.27
N ASN A 26 -17.52 -5.42 6.56
CA ASN A 26 -17.46 -4.04 7.00
C ASN A 26 -18.72 -3.22 6.65
N GLY A 27 -19.77 -3.85 6.12
CA GLY A 27 -21.03 -3.18 5.75
C GLY A 27 -20.90 -2.17 4.61
N LEU A 28 -19.89 -2.33 3.74
CA LEU A 28 -19.57 -1.44 2.63
C LEU A 28 -20.18 -1.96 1.31
N ARG A 29 -20.64 -1.04 0.45
CA ARG A 29 -21.13 -1.38 -0.90
C ARG A 29 -20.02 -1.59 -1.92
N TYR A 30 -18.80 -1.18 -1.59
CA TYR A 30 -17.59 -1.31 -2.40
C TYR A 30 -17.73 -0.64 -3.78
N THR A 31 -18.20 0.60 -3.78
CA THR A 31 -18.39 1.44 -4.98
C THR A 31 -17.51 2.69 -4.91
N LEU A 32 -17.24 3.31 -6.07
CA LEU A 32 -16.49 4.57 -6.13
C LEU A 32 -17.16 5.67 -5.28
N ASP A 33 -18.48 5.83 -5.41
CA ASP A 33 -19.23 6.87 -4.67
C ASP A 33 -19.10 6.69 -3.15
N GLU A 34 -19.15 5.44 -2.68
CA GLU A 34 -19.01 5.16 -1.25
C GLU A 34 -17.57 5.39 -0.76
N LEU A 35 -16.56 4.95 -1.52
CA LEU A 35 -15.16 5.25 -1.20
C LEU A 35 -14.96 6.76 -1.11
N LEU A 36 -15.36 7.53 -2.12
CA LEU A 36 -15.24 8.98 -2.11
C LEU A 36 -16.06 9.64 -0.98
N GLY A 37 -17.22 9.08 -0.64
CA GLY A 37 -18.05 9.51 0.49
C GLY A 37 -17.33 9.33 1.83
N THR A 38 -16.72 8.16 2.06
CA THR A 38 -15.97 7.89 3.28
C THR A 38 -14.67 8.69 3.34
N MET A 39 -13.97 8.86 2.23
CA MET A 39 -12.78 9.74 2.17
C MET A 39 -13.12 11.17 2.60
N ARG A 40 -14.20 11.76 2.06
CA ARG A 40 -14.65 13.12 2.48
C ARG A 40 -14.99 13.16 3.98
N LYS A 41 -15.68 12.15 4.49
CA LYS A 41 -16.05 12.05 5.91
C LYS A 41 -14.83 12.11 6.85
N TYR A 42 -13.71 11.51 6.44
CA TYR A 42 -12.47 11.46 7.23
C TYR A 42 -11.43 12.49 6.82
N ASN A 43 -11.78 13.44 5.93
CA ASN A 43 -10.87 14.46 5.39
C ASN A 43 -9.64 13.84 4.68
N ILE A 44 -9.85 12.72 4.00
CA ILE A 44 -8.85 12.11 3.14
C ILE A 44 -8.89 12.85 1.80
N VAL A 45 -7.85 13.61 1.53
CA VAL A 45 -7.79 14.51 0.37
C VAL A 45 -7.27 13.82 -0.89
N ARG A 46 -6.49 12.74 -0.70
CA ARG A 46 -5.97 11.89 -1.78
C ARG A 46 -5.97 10.43 -1.35
N GLY A 47 -6.23 9.53 -2.29
CA GLY A 47 -6.10 8.09 -2.12
C GLY A 47 -5.31 7.48 -3.29
N LEU A 48 -4.32 6.62 -3.02
CA LEU A 48 -3.62 5.85 -4.03
C LEU A 48 -4.43 4.59 -4.35
N LEU A 49 -4.98 4.53 -5.57
CA LEU A 49 -5.81 3.42 -6.02
C LEU A 49 -4.96 2.33 -6.67
N LEU A 50 -5.05 1.12 -6.12
CA LEU A 50 -4.35 -0.07 -6.58
C LEU A 50 -5.34 -1.13 -7.07
N SER A 51 -4.91 -1.94 -8.06
CA SER A 51 -5.67 -3.13 -8.45
C SER A 51 -5.73 -4.13 -7.29
N PRO A 52 -6.89 -4.75 -7.03
CA PRO A 52 -7.01 -5.79 -6.02
C PRO A 52 -6.07 -6.99 -6.29
N PRO A 53 -5.68 -7.76 -5.26
CA PRO A 53 -4.89 -8.97 -5.46
C PRO A 53 -5.66 -9.99 -6.30
N LEU A 54 -4.88 -10.81 -7.05
CA LEU A 54 -5.40 -11.86 -7.95
C LEU A 54 -6.06 -13.02 -7.17
N GLN A 55 -7.34 -12.86 -6.87
CA GLN A 55 -8.18 -13.99 -6.46
C GLN A 55 -9.58 -13.79 -7.06
N GLY A 56 -9.88 -14.54 -8.10
CA GLY A 56 -11.15 -14.42 -8.79
C GLY A 56 -11.01 -14.13 -10.29
N PRO A 57 -12.13 -13.96 -11.03
CA PRO A 57 -12.07 -13.61 -12.43
C PRO A 57 -11.44 -12.25 -12.63
N ALA A 58 -10.48 -12.16 -13.50
CA ALA A 58 -9.67 -11.03 -13.96
C ALA A 58 -9.57 -9.80 -13.02
N PRO A 59 -8.38 -9.45 -12.56
CA PRO A 59 -8.18 -8.25 -11.75
C PRO A 59 -8.62 -7.01 -12.53
N LEU A 60 -8.89 -5.92 -11.80
CA LEU A 60 -9.12 -4.62 -12.42
C LEU A 60 -7.85 -4.21 -13.19
N SER A 61 -7.97 -3.99 -14.51
CA SER A 61 -6.82 -3.62 -15.34
C SER A 61 -6.29 -2.23 -14.96
N ASN A 62 -5.02 -1.96 -15.26
CA ASN A 62 -4.41 -0.66 -15.01
C ASN A 62 -5.15 0.48 -15.75
N ASP A 63 -5.64 0.25 -16.99
CA ASP A 63 -6.47 1.23 -17.72
C ASP A 63 -7.75 1.58 -16.97
N LYS A 64 -8.39 0.59 -16.34
CA LYS A 64 -9.58 0.83 -15.52
C LYS A 64 -9.26 1.58 -14.23
N ILE A 65 -8.09 1.33 -13.62
CA ILE A 65 -7.61 2.10 -12.46
C ILE A 65 -7.49 3.58 -12.85
N ILE A 66 -6.82 3.88 -13.96
CA ILE A 66 -6.68 5.26 -14.48
C ILE A 66 -8.06 5.88 -14.73
N ALA A 67 -8.95 5.15 -15.40
CA ALA A 67 -10.31 5.62 -15.68
C ALA A 67 -11.14 5.90 -14.40
N LEU A 68 -10.98 5.11 -13.35
CA LEU A 68 -11.63 5.36 -12.06
C LEU A 68 -11.04 6.58 -11.34
N CYS A 69 -9.71 6.75 -11.40
CA CYS A 69 -9.06 7.94 -10.87
C CYS A 69 -9.54 9.21 -11.57
N ALA A 70 -9.64 9.21 -12.90
CA ALA A 70 -10.19 10.33 -13.67
C ALA A 70 -11.63 10.71 -13.24
N LYS A 71 -12.48 9.72 -12.91
CA LYS A 71 -13.85 9.93 -12.43
C LYS A 71 -13.92 10.44 -10.98
N SER A 72 -12.84 10.38 -10.22
CA SER A 72 -12.83 10.73 -8.80
C SER A 72 -12.79 12.24 -8.51
N GLY A 73 -12.67 13.07 -9.54
CA GLY A 73 -12.48 14.52 -9.37
C GLY A 73 -11.13 14.87 -8.71
N GLY A 74 -10.10 14.05 -8.96
CA GLY A 74 -8.76 14.24 -8.43
C GLY A 74 -8.56 13.71 -7.00
N MET A 75 -9.55 13.07 -6.40
CA MET A 75 -9.39 12.48 -5.07
C MET A 75 -8.58 11.16 -5.09
N LEU A 76 -8.59 10.43 -6.21
CA LEU A 76 -7.79 9.22 -6.39
C LEU A 76 -6.69 9.44 -7.41
N VAL A 77 -5.54 8.83 -7.15
CA VAL A 77 -4.39 8.79 -8.07
C VAL A 77 -4.01 7.33 -8.33
N PRO A 78 -3.59 6.96 -9.56
CA PRO A 78 -3.36 5.57 -9.90
C PRO A 78 -1.98 5.08 -9.48
N ALA A 79 -1.92 3.82 -9.00
CA ALA A 79 -0.72 3.00 -8.99
C ALA A 79 -0.84 1.87 -10.03
N ILE A 80 0.20 1.67 -10.81
CA ILE A 80 0.26 0.65 -11.86
C ILE A 80 0.69 -0.68 -11.27
N THR A 81 -0.17 -1.68 -11.32
CA THR A 81 0.18 -3.04 -10.91
C THR A 81 1.02 -3.73 -11.97
N VAL A 82 2.11 -4.38 -11.54
CA VAL A 82 3.09 -5.03 -12.40
C VAL A 82 2.98 -6.55 -12.26
N GLU A 83 2.71 -7.23 -13.36
CA GLU A 83 2.74 -8.69 -13.43
C GLU A 83 4.14 -9.19 -13.85
N PRO A 84 4.64 -10.32 -13.28
CA PRO A 84 6.01 -10.79 -13.48
C PRO A 84 6.21 -11.53 -14.82
N ASN A 85 5.88 -10.88 -15.92
CA ASN A 85 6.21 -11.34 -17.26
C ASN A 85 6.62 -10.17 -18.16
N ALA A 86 7.54 -10.39 -19.08
CA ALA A 86 8.17 -9.35 -19.87
C ALA A 86 7.16 -8.49 -20.69
N LYS A 87 6.06 -9.07 -21.15
CA LYS A 87 5.03 -8.34 -21.91
C LYS A 87 4.28 -7.36 -20.99
N GLU A 88 3.83 -7.81 -19.82
CA GLU A 88 3.07 -7.00 -18.87
C GLU A 88 3.95 -5.94 -18.21
N VAL A 89 5.20 -6.26 -17.91
CA VAL A 89 6.18 -5.31 -17.40
C VAL A 89 6.39 -4.16 -18.39
N LYS A 90 6.61 -4.49 -19.69
CA LYS A 90 6.74 -3.49 -20.75
C LYS A 90 5.46 -2.66 -20.92
N ALA A 91 4.29 -3.29 -20.83
CA ALA A 91 3.01 -2.59 -20.89
C ALA A 91 2.81 -1.65 -19.71
N ALA A 92 3.20 -2.06 -18.48
CA ALA A 92 3.12 -1.23 -17.28
C ALA A 92 4.01 0.02 -17.38
N VAL A 93 5.26 -0.12 -17.86
CA VAL A 93 6.16 1.02 -18.07
C VAL A 93 5.56 1.97 -19.12
N ARG A 94 5.15 1.46 -20.27
CA ARG A 94 4.56 2.29 -21.32
C ARG A 94 3.31 3.03 -20.84
N LEU A 95 2.44 2.38 -20.07
CA LEU A 95 1.26 3.01 -19.53
C LEU A 95 1.61 4.14 -18.54
N ALA A 96 2.67 3.95 -17.74
CA ALA A 96 3.17 4.99 -16.86
C ALA A 96 3.78 6.17 -17.64
N GLU A 97 4.47 5.91 -18.76
CA GLU A 97 4.96 6.93 -19.70
C GLU A 97 3.81 7.73 -20.32
N ASP A 98 2.77 7.03 -20.82
CA ASP A 98 1.60 7.64 -21.45
C ASP A 98 0.77 8.48 -20.47
N HIS A 99 0.86 8.19 -19.16
CA HIS A 99 0.13 8.87 -18.05
C HIS A 99 1.07 9.43 -16.98
N LYS A 100 2.21 9.97 -17.40
CA LYS A 100 3.30 10.40 -16.52
C LYS A 100 2.87 11.35 -15.37
N GLU A 101 1.99 12.29 -15.66
CA GLU A 101 1.52 13.28 -14.67
C GLU A 101 0.55 12.68 -13.64
N GLU A 102 -0.14 11.61 -14.01
CA GLU A 102 -1.22 11.01 -13.24
C GLU A 102 -0.72 9.86 -12.37
N VAL A 103 0.12 8.97 -12.92
CA VAL A 103 0.66 7.79 -12.23
C VAL A 103 1.61 8.22 -11.12
N LYS A 104 1.38 7.69 -9.91
CA LYS A 104 2.15 8.07 -8.72
C LYS A 104 2.95 6.93 -8.10
N ALA A 105 2.78 5.70 -8.58
CA ALA A 105 3.54 4.56 -8.08
C ALA A 105 3.39 3.32 -8.98
N PHE A 106 4.27 2.34 -8.74
CA PHE A 106 4.05 0.96 -9.17
C PHE A 106 3.68 0.07 -7.98
N LYS A 107 3.01 -1.07 -8.25
CA LYS A 107 2.69 -2.10 -7.25
C LYS A 107 3.16 -3.47 -7.73
N VAL A 108 3.97 -4.14 -6.92
CA VAL A 108 4.39 -5.55 -7.09
C VAL A 108 3.76 -6.39 -5.97
N ARG A 109 3.10 -7.48 -6.33
CA ARG A 109 2.33 -8.32 -5.41
C ARG A 109 3.11 -9.56 -4.99
N LEU A 110 4.23 -9.37 -4.28
CA LEU A 110 5.04 -10.47 -3.77
C LEU A 110 4.19 -11.44 -2.93
N GLY A 111 4.49 -12.74 -3.04
CA GLY A 111 3.71 -13.79 -2.39
C GLY A 111 2.42 -14.19 -3.11
N TYR A 112 1.76 -13.27 -3.81
CA TYR A 112 0.65 -13.60 -4.71
C TYR A 112 1.13 -13.98 -6.10
N VAL A 113 2.26 -13.45 -6.54
CA VAL A 113 2.95 -13.83 -7.78
C VAL A 113 4.18 -14.65 -7.45
N LYS A 114 4.48 -15.65 -8.29
CA LYS A 114 5.65 -16.52 -8.11
C LYS A 114 6.90 -15.90 -8.71
N ALA A 115 7.31 -14.75 -8.16
CA ALA A 115 8.50 -14.03 -8.59
C ALA A 115 9.17 -13.36 -7.39
N SER A 116 10.50 -13.43 -7.35
CA SER A 116 11.32 -12.66 -6.40
C SER A 116 11.38 -11.20 -6.80
N ALA A 117 11.42 -10.30 -5.81
CA ALA A 117 11.64 -8.88 -6.05
C ALA A 117 12.95 -8.59 -6.79
N GLU A 118 14.00 -9.38 -6.55
CA GLU A 118 15.29 -9.30 -7.28
C GLU A 118 15.24 -9.91 -8.68
N GLY A 119 14.09 -10.46 -9.11
CA GLY A 119 13.94 -11.08 -10.41
C GLY A 119 14.19 -10.10 -11.55
N PRO A 120 15.01 -10.45 -12.56
CA PRO A 120 15.39 -9.55 -13.64
C PRO A 120 14.19 -9.07 -14.49
N VAL A 121 13.05 -9.73 -14.37
CA VAL A 121 11.82 -9.35 -15.06
C VAL A 121 11.33 -7.97 -14.66
N PHE A 122 11.60 -7.50 -13.44
CA PHE A 122 11.17 -6.20 -12.94
C PHE A 122 12.17 -5.05 -13.23
N ASN A 123 13.37 -5.34 -13.75
CA ASN A 123 14.41 -4.33 -13.90
C ASN A 123 13.94 -3.08 -14.65
N SER A 124 13.22 -3.22 -15.77
CA SER A 124 12.76 -2.06 -16.54
C SER A 124 11.74 -1.19 -15.80
N VAL A 125 10.94 -1.79 -14.89
CA VAL A 125 10.07 -1.02 -13.99
C VAL A 125 10.90 -0.26 -12.97
N TYR A 126 11.90 -0.91 -12.37
CA TYR A 126 12.77 -0.27 -11.39
C TYR A 126 13.60 0.85 -12.01
N ASP A 127 14.17 0.61 -13.22
CA ASP A 127 14.94 1.61 -13.95
C ASP A 127 14.07 2.85 -14.27
N TYR A 128 12.83 2.64 -14.69
CA TYR A 128 11.89 3.73 -14.97
C TYR A 128 11.45 4.41 -13.66
N ALA A 129 11.15 3.66 -12.62
CA ALA A 129 10.76 4.19 -11.32
C ALA A 129 11.85 5.08 -10.71
N GLU A 130 13.12 4.64 -10.76
CA GLU A 130 14.27 5.45 -10.33
C GLU A 130 14.41 6.73 -11.16
N SER A 131 14.31 6.64 -12.50
CA SER A 131 14.46 7.80 -13.38
C SER A 131 13.38 8.87 -13.20
N GLU A 132 12.17 8.48 -12.80
CA GLU A 132 11.02 9.37 -12.61
C GLU A 132 10.73 9.69 -11.13
N GLY A 133 11.49 9.10 -10.20
CA GLY A 133 11.29 9.26 -8.76
C GLY A 133 9.97 8.64 -8.28
N LEU A 134 9.45 7.63 -8.98
CA LEU A 134 8.20 6.94 -8.61
C LEU A 134 8.49 5.84 -7.59
N PRO A 135 7.75 5.78 -6.46
CA PRO A 135 7.90 4.68 -5.53
C PRO A 135 7.32 3.37 -6.07
N VAL A 136 7.89 2.25 -5.60
CA VAL A 136 7.36 0.91 -5.84
C VAL A 136 6.83 0.34 -4.54
N LEU A 137 5.53 0.04 -4.50
CA LEU A 137 4.89 -0.64 -3.38
C LEU A 137 5.05 -2.15 -3.56
N PHE A 138 5.61 -2.80 -2.56
CA PHE A 138 5.73 -4.25 -2.50
C PHE A 138 4.71 -4.80 -1.50
N HIS A 139 3.89 -5.76 -1.94
CA HIS A 139 3.13 -6.53 -0.96
C HIS A 139 4.11 -7.28 -0.08
N THR A 140 3.98 -7.14 1.23
CA THR A 140 4.77 -7.87 2.23
C THR A 140 3.85 -8.37 3.34
N GLY A 141 4.31 -9.40 4.05
CA GLY A 141 3.52 -9.94 5.15
C GLY A 141 2.62 -11.10 4.76
N ASP A 142 1.51 -11.23 5.48
CA ASP A 142 0.51 -12.27 5.28
C ASP A 142 -0.12 -12.16 3.88
N THR A 143 -0.43 -13.31 3.33
CA THR A 143 -1.22 -13.41 2.10
C THR A 143 -2.62 -13.89 2.42
N ALA A 144 -3.65 -13.14 2.07
CA ALA A 144 -5.05 -13.54 2.28
C ALA A 144 -5.47 -14.76 1.42
N SER A 145 -4.52 -15.55 0.97
CA SER A 145 -4.66 -16.70 0.08
C SER A 145 -3.93 -17.92 0.62
N SER A 146 -4.60 -19.07 0.69
CA SER A 146 -3.97 -20.36 1.02
C SER A 146 -2.89 -20.79 0.03
N ASN A 147 -2.88 -20.23 -1.18
CA ASN A 147 -1.89 -20.50 -2.24
C ASN A 147 -0.78 -19.42 -2.27
N GLY A 148 -0.79 -18.49 -1.34
CA GLY A 148 0.24 -17.46 -1.22
C GLY A 148 1.57 -18.05 -0.74
N ASP A 149 2.66 -17.42 -1.16
CA ASP A 149 4.02 -17.81 -0.80
C ASP A 149 4.58 -16.80 0.21
N LEU A 150 4.58 -17.17 1.48
CA LEU A 150 5.05 -16.32 2.58
C LEU A 150 6.55 -16.04 2.49
N VAL A 151 7.34 -16.93 1.89
CA VAL A 151 8.77 -16.72 1.69
C VAL A 151 9.00 -15.55 0.74
N LEU A 152 8.22 -15.47 -0.35
CA LEU A 152 8.32 -14.39 -1.32
C LEU A 152 7.77 -13.05 -0.80
N SER A 153 6.81 -13.07 0.14
CA SER A 153 6.25 -11.87 0.75
C SER A 153 6.95 -11.46 2.06
N HIS A 154 7.92 -12.25 2.53
CA HIS A 154 8.66 -11.90 3.74
C HIS A 154 9.48 -10.62 3.53
N PRO A 155 9.40 -9.61 4.44
CA PRO A 155 10.06 -8.32 4.25
C PRO A 155 11.56 -8.39 3.93
N LEU A 156 12.31 -9.28 4.58
CA LEU A 156 13.76 -9.43 4.37
C LEU A 156 14.16 -9.83 2.94
N THR A 157 13.22 -10.32 2.12
CA THR A 157 13.48 -10.56 0.68
C THR A 157 13.81 -9.29 -0.09
N LEU A 158 13.50 -8.12 0.49
CA LEU A 158 13.73 -6.81 -0.10
C LEU A 158 15.05 -6.16 0.32
N ASP A 159 15.76 -6.69 1.33
CA ASP A 159 17.01 -6.14 1.82
C ASP A 159 18.08 -6.00 0.72
N ARG A 160 18.28 -7.05 -0.07
CA ARG A 160 19.29 -7.05 -1.15
C ARG A 160 18.90 -6.11 -2.29
N LEU A 161 17.62 -6.01 -2.60
CA LEU A 161 17.13 -5.07 -3.62
C LEU A 161 17.38 -3.63 -3.18
N ALA A 162 17.07 -3.29 -1.92
CA ALA A 162 17.30 -1.97 -1.35
C ALA A 162 18.80 -1.58 -1.36
N ASN A 163 19.70 -2.55 -1.09
CA ASN A 163 21.14 -2.33 -1.19
C ASN A 163 21.64 -2.10 -2.62
N LYS A 164 21.03 -2.77 -3.61
CA LYS A 164 21.44 -2.68 -5.02
C LYS A 164 20.89 -1.45 -5.73
N ARG A 165 19.74 -0.93 -5.26
CA ARG A 165 18.99 0.16 -5.89
C ARG A 165 18.70 1.23 -4.84
N GLU A 166 19.73 1.98 -4.51
CA GLU A 166 19.66 3.00 -3.45
C GLU A 166 18.72 4.16 -3.79
N GLU A 167 18.52 4.44 -5.08
CA GLU A 167 17.61 5.49 -5.58
C GLU A 167 16.14 5.01 -5.69
N LEU A 168 15.89 3.70 -5.67
CA LEU A 168 14.55 3.15 -5.76
C LEU A 168 13.80 3.35 -4.45
N VAL A 169 12.80 4.21 -4.44
CA VAL A 169 11.91 4.35 -3.26
C VAL A 169 11.03 3.13 -3.15
N MET A 170 11.15 2.40 -2.05
CA MET A 170 10.46 1.13 -1.80
C MET A 170 9.47 1.28 -0.64
N ILE A 171 8.22 0.85 -0.82
CA ILE A 171 7.21 0.85 0.24
C ILE A 171 6.81 -0.59 0.55
N LEU A 172 7.11 -1.03 1.75
CA LEU A 172 6.72 -2.35 2.28
C LEU A 172 5.29 -2.25 2.81
N CYS A 173 4.33 -2.82 2.08
CA CYS A 173 2.92 -2.74 2.48
C CYS A 173 2.63 -3.55 3.74
N HIS A 174 1.57 -3.13 4.47
CA HIS A 174 0.99 -3.85 5.61
C HIS A 174 1.95 -4.00 6.81
N PHE A 175 2.94 -3.08 6.92
CA PHE A 175 4.02 -3.17 7.92
C PHE A 175 4.68 -4.56 7.96
N GLY A 176 4.64 -5.30 6.85
CA GLY A 176 5.14 -6.67 6.78
C GLY A 176 4.49 -7.64 7.77
N SER A 177 3.32 -7.34 8.31
CA SER A 177 2.65 -8.13 9.34
C SER A 177 2.62 -9.64 9.02
N PRO A 178 3.06 -10.52 9.93
CA PRO A 178 3.38 -10.27 11.34
C PRO A 178 4.85 -9.93 11.64
N TRP A 179 5.72 -9.71 10.66
CA TRP A 179 7.17 -9.49 10.80
C TRP A 179 7.53 -8.01 11.02
N PHE A 180 6.96 -7.40 12.06
CA PHE A 180 7.13 -5.96 12.36
C PHE A 180 8.58 -5.57 12.64
N GLU A 181 9.31 -6.42 13.35
CA GLU A 181 10.71 -6.20 13.74
C GLU A 181 11.62 -6.21 12.50
N ASP A 182 11.36 -7.08 11.52
CA ASP A 182 12.13 -7.13 10.27
C ASP A 182 11.89 -5.87 9.43
N VAL A 183 10.65 -5.36 9.41
CA VAL A 183 10.36 -4.08 8.74
C VAL A 183 11.01 -2.92 9.49
N ALA A 184 11.00 -2.93 10.83
CA ALA A 184 11.67 -1.93 11.63
C ALA A 184 13.16 -1.83 11.29
N GLU A 185 13.85 -2.99 11.17
CA GLU A 185 15.25 -3.04 10.74
C GLU A 185 15.45 -2.51 9.32
N LEU A 186 14.56 -2.88 8.37
CA LEU A 186 14.68 -2.43 6.98
C LEU A 186 14.50 -0.91 6.85
N ILE A 187 13.52 -0.32 7.51
CA ILE A 187 13.31 1.14 7.47
C ILE A 187 14.40 1.89 8.27
N TYR A 188 14.99 1.28 9.28
CA TYR A 188 16.16 1.83 9.99
C TYR A 188 17.40 1.84 9.10
N LYS A 189 17.71 0.69 8.50
CA LYS A 189 18.94 0.46 7.73
C LYS A 189 18.96 1.22 6.40
N HIS A 190 17.84 1.25 5.66
CA HIS A 190 17.81 1.75 4.29
C HIS A 190 17.12 3.12 4.19
N PRO A 191 17.80 4.16 3.67
CA PRO A 191 17.18 5.49 3.53
C PRO A 191 16.01 5.53 2.56
N ASN A 192 15.99 4.64 1.57
CA ASN A 192 15.00 4.54 0.50
C ASN A 192 13.83 3.60 0.79
N VAL A 193 13.77 2.98 1.99
CA VAL A 193 12.72 2.04 2.37
C VAL A 193 11.73 2.69 3.34
N TYR A 194 10.44 2.55 3.02
CA TYR A 194 9.29 3.03 3.78
C TYR A 194 8.33 1.86 4.04
N THR A 195 7.32 2.08 4.86
CA THR A 195 6.23 1.11 5.08
C THR A 195 4.88 1.80 5.23
N ASP A 196 3.79 1.10 4.96
CA ASP A 196 2.45 1.57 5.28
C ASP A 196 1.79 0.73 6.40
N ILE A 197 0.76 1.29 7.02
CA ILE A 197 -0.02 0.64 8.08
C ILE A 197 -1.34 0.06 7.57
N SER A 198 -1.42 -0.24 6.27
CA SER A 198 -2.63 -0.72 5.62
C SER A 198 -2.94 -2.18 5.97
N GLY A 199 -4.23 -2.57 5.93
CA GLY A 199 -4.65 -3.96 6.01
C GLY A 199 -4.39 -4.68 7.35
N LEU A 200 -3.99 -3.98 8.40
CA LEU A 200 -3.61 -4.58 9.68
C LEU A 200 -4.80 -5.05 10.51
N ILE A 201 -5.98 -4.45 10.31
CA ILE A 201 -7.22 -4.83 10.99
C ILE A 201 -8.13 -5.45 9.94
N THR A 202 -8.16 -6.77 9.89
CA THR A 202 -8.97 -7.52 8.92
C THR A 202 -10.38 -7.72 9.45
N GLY A 203 -11.29 -6.84 9.14
CA GLY A 203 -12.73 -6.84 9.42
C GLY A 203 -13.35 -7.89 10.35
N GLY A 204 -14.36 -7.50 11.09
CA GLY A 204 -15.13 -8.43 11.90
C GLY A 204 -14.71 -8.54 13.36
N GLY A 205 -14.22 -7.45 13.98
CA GLY A 205 -14.30 -7.30 15.43
C GLY A 205 -13.27 -8.09 16.21
N TYR A 206 -12.02 -8.00 15.81
CA TYR A 206 -10.99 -8.31 16.79
C TYR A 206 -11.10 -7.31 17.93
N ALA A 207 -11.12 -7.90 19.12
CA ALA A 207 -11.24 -7.18 20.35
C ALA A 207 -10.27 -6.02 20.43
N GLU A 208 -10.63 -5.02 21.18
CA GLU A 208 -9.83 -3.87 21.62
C GLU A 208 -8.36 -4.26 21.92
N LYS A 209 -8.14 -5.41 22.56
CA LYS A 209 -6.83 -5.98 22.87
C LYS A 209 -5.93 -6.23 21.64
N PHE A 210 -6.51 -6.58 20.49
CA PHE A 210 -5.72 -6.77 19.28
C PHE A 210 -5.26 -5.41 18.70
N ALA A 211 -6.13 -4.42 18.72
CA ALA A 211 -5.78 -3.06 18.29
C ALA A 211 -4.73 -2.43 19.22
N GLU A 212 -4.79 -2.67 20.53
CA GLU A 212 -3.76 -2.28 21.51
C GLU A 212 -2.42 -2.97 21.21
N TRP A 213 -2.45 -4.27 20.94
CA TRP A 213 -1.24 -5.02 20.57
C TRP A 213 -0.62 -4.51 19.29
N LEU A 214 -1.41 -4.24 18.24
CA LEU A 214 -0.93 -3.66 16.98
C LEU A 214 -0.30 -2.28 17.21
N ALA A 215 -0.97 -1.40 17.95
CA ALA A 215 -0.45 -0.07 18.25
C ALA A 215 0.90 -0.16 18.96
N LYS A 216 1.03 -1.07 19.93
CA LYS A 216 2.30 -1.30 20.63
C LYS A 216 3.40 -1.76 19.66
N LYS A 217 3.12 -2.74 18.79
CA LYS A 217 4.09 -3.24 17.79
C LYS A 217 4.55 -2.14 16.83
N ILE A 218 3.64 -1.31 16.36
CA ILE A 218 3.97 -0.18 15.49
C ILE A 218 4.82 0.85 16.25
N CYS A 219 4.49 1.18 17.50
CA CYS A 219 5.30 2.09 18.32
C CYS A 219 6.71 1.55 18.57
N GLU A 220 6.84 0.26 18.92
CA GLU A 220 8.15 -0.40 19.12
C GLU A 220 9.01 -0.28 17.86
N ALA A 221 8.43 -0.53 16.68
CA ALA A 221 9.10 -0.40 15.39
C ALA A 221 9.50 1.05 15.06
N ILE A 222 8.62 2.02 15.34
CA ILE A 222 8.89 3.46 15.17
C ILE A 222 10.05 3.90 16.08
N TYR A 223 10.03 3.48 17.34
CA TYR A 223 11.12 3.80 18.28
C TYR A 223 12.44 3.17 17.85
N TYR A 224 12.43 1.92 17.40
CA TYR A 224 13.61 1.26 16.87
C TYR A 224 14.18 1.98 15.64
N ALA A 225 13.32 2.39 14.72
CA ALA A 225 13.70 3.09 13.50
C ALA A 225 14.12 4.55 13.70
N GLY A 226 13.98 5.10 14.92
CA GLY A 226 14.38 6.45 15.27
C GLY A 226 13.34 7.53 14.92
N GLY A 227 12.10 7.14 14.59
CA GLY A 227 11.00 8.06 14.31
C GLY A 227 10.03 7.56 13.25
N ALA A 228 8.98 8.34 12.99
CA ALA A 228 7.88 7.99 12.09
C ALA A 228 8.07 8.48 10.64
N GLU A 229 9.24 8.96 10.25
CA GLU A 229 9.51 9.58 8.94
C GLU A 229 9.27 8.66 7.75
N LYS A 230 9.23 7.35 8.01
CA LYS A 230 9.11 6.32 6.96
C LYS A 230 7.85 5.47 7.07
N VAL A 231 6.92 5.86 7.95
CA VAL A 231 5.63 5.18 8.13
C VAL A 231 4.54 5.99 7.46
N ILE A 232 3.72 5.35 6.65
CA ILE A 232 2.69 5.99 5.79
C ILE A 232 1.31 5.47 6.16
N PHE A 233 0.31 6.34 6.20
CA PHE A 233 -1.08 5.96 6.38
C PHE A 233 -1.62 5.25 5.12
N GLY A 234 -2.25 4.11 5.33
CA GLY A 234 -2.96 3.35 4.32
C GLY A 234 -4.04 2.50 4.98
N THR A 235 -5.15 2.28 4.31
CA THR A 235 -6.25 1.46 4.85
C THR A 235 -6.29 0.05 4.29
N ASP A 236 -5.86 -0.16 3.06
CA ASP A 236 -6.18 -1.37 2.30
C ASP A 236 -7.71 -1.51 2.10
N TYR A 237 -8.43 -0.37 2.02
CA TYR A 237 -9.88 -0.38 1.79
C TYR A 237 -10.24 -1.34 0.64
N PRO A 238 -11.19 -2.26 0.78
CA PRO A 238 -12.18 -2.39 1.84
C PRO A 238 -11.81 -3.40 2.95
N VAL A 239 -10.54 -3.86 3.01
CA VAL A 239 -10.06 -4.85 4.01
C VAL A 239 -10.16 -4.26 5.41
N THR A 240 -9.64 -3.05 5.58
CA THR A 240 -9.79 -2.23 6.78
C THR A 240 -10.55 -0.95 6.41
N THR A 241 -11.41 -0.47 7.31
CA THR A 241 -12.11 0.79 7.11
C THR A 241 -11.25 1.98 7.50
N HIS A 242 -11.53 3.16 6.90
CA HIS A 242 -10.91 4.42 7.31
C HIS A 242 -11.06 4.71 8.81
N ALA A 243 -12.23 4.33 9.40
CA ALA A 243 -12.50 4.49 10.83
C ALA A 243 -11.52 3.68 11.69
N GLU A 244 -11.29 2.42 11.33
CA GLU A 244 -10.42 1.51 12.08
C GLU A 244 -8.96 1.94 11.99
N THR A 245 -8.46 2.26 10.78
CA THR A 245 -7.07 2.71 10.63
C THR A 245 -6.83 4.04 11.34
N PHE A 246 -7.79 4.97 11.26
CA PHE A 246 -7.68 6.23 11.99
C PHE A 246 -7.71 6.03 13.50
N ALA A 247 -8.54 5.11 14.01
CA ALA A 247 -8.54 4.73 15.41
C ALA A 247 -7.22 4.09 15.85
N LEU A 248 -6.58 3.28 14.98
CA LEU A 248 -5.26 2.71 15.22
C LEU A 248 -4.21 3.82 15.38
N VAL A 249 -4.16 4.79 14.46
CA VAL A 249 -3.20 5.92 14.55
C VAL A 249 -3.41 6.73 15.84
N LYS A 250 -4.65 6.94 16.25
CA LYS A 250 -4.94 7.62 17.53
C LYS A 250 -4.39 6.89 18.76
N ARG A 251 -4.32 5.56 18.71
CA ARG A 251 -3.79 4.72 19.78
C ARG A 251 -2.26 4.71 19.85
N LEU A 252 -1.57 5.15 18.81
CA LEU A 252 -0.11 5.18 18.84
C LEU A 252 0.37 6.14 19.92
N GLU A 253 1.22 5.64 20.81
CA GLU A 253 1.85 6.40 21.90
C GLU A 253 3.10 7.12 21.38
N ILE A 254 2.91 7.99 20.37
CA ILE A 254 3.91 8.85 19.77
C ILE A 254 3.42 10.30 19.76
N ASP A 255 4.30 11.25 19.53
CA ASP A 255 3.90 12.66 19.52
C ASP A 255 2.97 13.01 18.33
N GLU A 256 2.26 14.13 18.43
CA GLU A 256 1.30 14.55 17.40
C GLU A 256 1.99 14.92 16.07
N ARG A 257 3.28 15.32 16.10
CA ARG A 257 4.05 15.59 14.88
C ARG A 257 4.34 14.30 14.12
N ASP A 258 4.64 13.21 14.84
CA ASP A 258 4.85 11.90 14.24
C ASP A 258 3.54 11.31 13.71
N LYS A 259 2.42 11.49 14.41
CA LYS A 259 1.10 11.15 13.86
C LYS A 259 0.79 11.94 12.58
N GLU A 260 1.13 13.22 12.54
CA GLU A 260 0.96 14.06 11.36
C GLU A 260 1.82 13.57 10.18
N LYS A 261 3.06 13.14 10.42
CA LYS A 261 3.93 12.52 9.41
C LYS A 261 3.27 11.27 8.82
N ILE A 262 2.77 10.38 9.68
CA ILE A 262 2.07 9.16 9.26
C ILE A 262 0.84 9.50 8.43
N LEU A 263 -0.01 10.41 8.91
CA LEU A 263 -1.31 10.69 8.31
C LEU A 263 -1.22 11.31 6.91
N TRP A 264 -0.19 12.13 6.63
CA TRP A 264 -0.12 12.77 5.32
C TRP A 264 1.26 13.22 4.86
N ARG A 265 2.17 13.73 5.75
CA ARG A 265 3.42 14.38 5.30
C ARG A 265 4.34 13.42 4.56
N ASN A 266 4.46 12.18 5.06
CA ASN A 266 5.30 11.16 4.42
C ASN A 266 4.73 10.75 3.05
N ALA A 267 3.42 10.54 2.95
CA ALA A 267 2.77 10.23 1.69
C ALA A 267 2.89 11.38 0.68
N GLU A 268 2.66 12.63 1.12
CA GLU A 268 2.82 13.81 0.27
C GLU A 268 4.23 13.89 -0.33
N ARG A 269 5.25 13.69 0.51
CA ARG A 269 6.66 13.71 0.07
C ARG A 269 7.00 12.56 -0.87
N VAL A 270 6.57 11.35 -0.54
CA VAL A 270 6.95 10.13 -1.26
C VAL A 270 6.26 10.00 -2.61
N PHE A 271 4.99 10.42 -2.71
CA PHE A 271 4.20 10.31 -3.94
C PHE A 271 4.10 11.63 -4.73
N GLY A 272 4.64 12.75 -4.22
CA GLY A 272 4.51 14.06 -4.85
C GLY A 272 3.05 14.55 -4.93
N LEU A 273 2.26 14.39 -3.84
CA LEU A 273 0.82 14.67 -3.79
C LEU A 273 0.48 16.00 -3.11
#